data_0a1236c0a9b0e88743d6b66ff7fab91b
#
_entry.id   0a1236c0a9b0e88743d6b66ff7fab91b
#
_cell.length_a   1.000
_cell.length_b   1.000
_cell.length_c   1.000
_cell.angle_alpha   90.00
_cell.angle_beta   90.00
_cell.angle_gamma   90.00
#
_symmetry.space_group_name_H-M   'P 1'
#
loop_
_entity.id
_entity.type
_entity.pdbx_description
1 polymer ?
#
loop_
_entity_poly.entity_id
_entity_poly.type
_entity_poly.pdbx_seq_one_letter_code
_entity_poly.pdbx_strand_id
1 'polypeptide(L)'
;MLSQIAAKVTNEFPLHRMLSDAPPLERYPDISLFSGDDLGIDMGKFAHFALGIVWRAIVHDWTMPDGTILARQAIGDFEPPIRSYLLGGTFPPDTSVIVIVCSDHQSRRIWTAPTIFIEANCLNFGFHARGVYFRVMMGYQLPEAFREWSCASPRKCLFYGNVAHRMPEIMAIFEPTQVE
;
A
#
# COMPACT_ATOMS: atom_id res chain seq x y z
N MET A 1 -9.17 -10.34 -14.15
CA MET A 1 -8.95 -8.86 -14.12
C MET A 1 -7.85 -8.44 -13.15
N LEU A 2 -7.84 -8.86 -11.87
CA LEU A 2 -6.77 -8.53 -10.91
C LEU A 2 -5.41 -9.12 -11.28
N SER A 3 -5.36 -10.33 -11.85
CA SER A 3 -4.12 -10.91 -12.38
C SER A 3 -3.54 -10.10 -13.55
N GLN A 4 -4.37 -9.44 -14.33
CA GLN A 4 -3.92 -8.59 -15.43
C GLN A 4 -3.44 -7.22 -14.96
N ILE A 5 -4.03 -6.68 -13.88
CA ILE A 5 -3.53 -5.45 -13.25
C ILE A 5 -2.21 -5.74 -12.54
N ALA A 6 -2.13 -6.83 -11.77
CA ALA A 6 -0.86 -7.29 -11.21
C ALA A 6 0.17 -7.55 -12.31
N ALA A 7 -0.19 -8.21 -13.40
CA ALA A 7 0.71 -8.44 -14.52
C ALA A 7 1.15 -7.15 -15.22
N LYS A 8 0.28 -6.16 -15.41
CA LYS A 8 0.66 -4.85 -15.97
C LYS A 8 1.50 -4.00 -15.03
N VAL A 9 1.26 -4.09 -13.72
CA VAL A 9 2.07 -3.40 -12.71
C VAL A 9 3.41 -4.10 -12.50
N THR A 10 3.48 -5.40 -12.76
CA THR A 10 4.64 -6.22 -12.36
C THR A 10 5.45 -6.80 -13.51
N ASN A 11 4.91 -6.81 -14.73
CA ASN A 11 5.67 -7.27 -15.87
C ASN A 11 6.50 -6.14 -16.41
N GLU A 12 7.32 -5.49 -15.60
CA GLU A 12 8.37 -4.86 -16.29
C GLU A 12 8.95 -3.61 -15.77
N PHE A 13 10.13 -3.70 -15.75
CA PHE A 13 11.13 -2.77 -16.29
C PHE A 13 10.65 -1.34 -16.70
N PRO A 14 9.52 -1.11 -17.38
CA PRO A 14 9.10 0.24 -17.74
C PRO A 14 8.90 1.15 -16.54
N LEU A 15 8.25 0.68 -15.48
CA LEU A 15 7.96 1.53 -14.32
C LEU A 15 9.24 1.93 -13.58
N HIS A 16 10.17 0.98 -13.36
CA HIS A 16 11.46 1.28 -12.73
C HIS A 16 12.29 2.24 -13.58
N ARG A 17 12.40 1.98 -14.89
CA ARG A 17 13.14 2.84 -15.81
C ARG A 17 12.52 4.22 -15.85
N MET A 18 11.21 4.29 -15.97
CA MET A 18 10.48 5.55 -15.99
C MET A 18 10.72 6.38 -14.72
N LEU A 19 10.68 5.74 -13.52
CA LEU A 19 10.94 6.41 -12.25
C LEU A 19 12.41 6.77 -12.06
N SER A 20 13.34 5.99 -12.62
CA SER A 20 14.77 6.33 -12.58
C SER A 20 15.12 7.53 -13.46
N ASP A 21 14.44 7.69 -14.57
CA ASP A 21 14.73 8.71 -15.58
C ASP A 21 13.93 10.01 -15.34
N ALA A 22 12.81 9.95 -14.62
CA ALA A 22 11.94 11.09 -14.36
C ALA A 22 12.46 12.00 -13.24
N PRO A 23 12.23 13.31 -13.31
CA PRO A 23 12.49 14.20 -12.19
C PRO A 23 11.47 13.96 -11.07
N PRO A 24 11.92 13.71 -9.83
CA PRO A 24 11.01 13.58 -8.71
C PRO A 24 10.46 14.94 -8.27
N LEU A 25 9.28 14.96 -7.65
CA LEU A 25 8.73 16.12 -6.96
C LEU A 25 9.59 16.49 -5.75
N GLU A 26 9.98 15.47 -4.99
CA GLU A 26 10.76 15.61 -3.77
C GLU A 26 11.78 14.46 -3.67
N ARG A 27 12.96 14.74 -3.10
CA ARG A 27 14.00 13.75 -2.82
C ARG A 27 14.28 13.66 -1.33
N TYR A 28 14.30 12.43 -0.85
CA TYR A 28 14.74 12.07 0.50
C TYR A 28 15.96 11.14 0.38
N PRO A 29 16.72 10.87 1.44
CA PRO A 29 17.96 10.09 1.36
C PRO A 29 17.82 8.74 0.63
N ASP A 30 16.73 8.01 0.85
CA ASP A 30 16.56 6.64 0.36
C ASP A 30 15.35 6.49 -0.57
N ILE A 31 14.55 7.55 -0.71
CA ILE A 31 13.28 7.47 -1.42
C ILE A 31 12.98 8.79 -2.12
N SER A 32 12.38 8.72 -3.29
CA SER A 32 11.92 9.88 -4.05
C SER A 32 10.42 9.84 -4.23
N LEU A 33 9.78 11.02 -4.19
CA LEU A 33 8.35 11.19 -4.39
C LEU A 33 8.08 11.65 -5.82
N PHE A 34 7.08 11.08 -6.46
CA PHE A 34 6.64 11.40 -7.82
C PHE A 34 5.14 11.66 -7.88
N SER A 35 4.70 12.40 -8.88
CA SER A 35 3.30 12.51 -9.28
C SER A 35 2.97 11.42 -10.29
N GLY A 36 1.91 10.66 -10.04
CA GLY A 36 1.42 9.69 -11.00
C GLY A 36 0.91 10.32 -12.29
N ASP A 37 0.31 11.51 -12.20
CA ASP A 37 -0.20 12.25 -13.37
C ASP A 37 0.94 12.67 -14.30
N ASP A 38 2.05 13.20 -13.76
CA ASP A 38 3.22 13.59 -14.54
C ASP A 38 3.86 12.41 -15.27
N LEU A 39 3.69 11.23 -14.73
CA LEU A 39 4.18 9.98 -15.29
C LEU A 39 3.15 9.26 -16.17
N GLY A 40 1.95 9.79 -16.31
CA GLY A 40 0.86 9.13 -17.02
C GLY A 40 0.39 7.82 -16.38
N ILE A 41 0.59 7.68 -15.07
CA ILE A 41 0.21 6.48 -14.30
C ILE A 41 -1.19 6.67 -13.70
N ASP A 42 -2.08 5.71 -13.97
CA ASP A 42 -3.41 5.67 -13.36
C ASP A 42 -3.32 5.19 -11.90
N MET A 43 -3.14 6.13 -10.98
CA MET A 43 -3.01 5.84 -9.55
C MET A 43 -4.30 5.29 -8.93
N GLY A 44 -5.45 5.52 -9.56
CA GLY A 44 -6.73 4.92 -9.12
C GLY A 44 -6.71 3.40 -9.21
N LYS A 45 -5.98 2.82 -10.18
CA LYS A 45 -5.80 1.36 -10.28
C LYS A 45 -4.98 0.79 -9.12
N PHE A 46 -3.97 1.53 -8.65
CA PHE A 46 -3.19 1.12 -7.47
C PHE A 46 -4.07 1.14 -6.21
N ALA A 47 -4.84 2.20 -6.01
CA ALA A 47 -5.78 2.30 -4.90
C ALA A 47 -6.82 1.17 -4.93
N HIS A 48 -7.43 0.92 -6.07
CA HIS A 48 -8.42 -0.14 -6.24
C HIS A 48 -7.82 -1.53 -6.00
N PHE A 49 -6.61 -1.77 -6.50
CA PHE A 49 -5.88 -3.02 -6.26
C PHE A 49 -5.60 -3.23 -4.77
N ALA A 50 -5.03 -2.21 -4.10
CA ALA A 50 -4.65 -2.30 -2.69
C ALA A 50 -5.86 -2.54 -1.79
N LEU A 51 -6.92 -1.75 -1.95
CA LEU A 51 -8.16 -1.91 -1.20
C LEU A 51 -8.85 -3.23 -1.50
N GLY A 52 -8.78 -3.71 -2.75
CA GLY A 52 -9.31 -5.02 -3.15
C GLY A 52 -8.59 -6.20 -2.47
N ILE A 53 -7.27 -6.12 -2.28
CA ILE A 53 -6.50 -7.14 -1.55
C ILE A 53 -6.86 -7.13 -0.06
N VAL A 54 -6.86 -5.94 0.57
CA VAL A 54 -7.23 -5.78 1.98
C VAL A 54 -8.66 -6.28 2.24
N TRP A 55 -9.61 -5.84 1.42
CA TRP A 55 -11.01 -6.27 1.57
C TRP A 55 -11.19 -7.78 1.45
N ARG A 56 -10.50 -8.41 0.50
CA ARG A 56 -10.53 -9.88 0.34
C ARG A 56 -9.93 -10.60 1.52
N ALA A 57 -8.79 -10.13 2.03
CA ALA A 57 -8.15 -10.74 3.18
C ALA A 57 -9.09 -10.77 4.40
N ILE A 58 -9.87 -9.71 4.58
CA ILE A 58 -10.81 -9.57 5.69
C ILE A 58 -12.07 -10.41 5.46
N VAL A 59 -12.64 -10.37 4.25
CA VAL A 59 -13.90 -11.09 3.95
C VAL A 59 -13.70 -12.60 3.94
N HIS A 60 -12.51 -13.06 3.62
CA HIS A 60 -12.16 -14.50 3.57
C HIS A 60 -11.42 -14.99 4.82
N ASP A 61 -11.39 -14.17 5.89
CA ASP A 61 -10.74 -14.53 7.16
C ASP A 61 -9.32 -15.09 6.96
N TRP A 62 -8.48 -14.37 6.21
CA TRP A 62 -7.12 -14.81 5.98
C TRP A 62 -6.38 -14.96 7.30
N THR A 63 -5.72 -16.11 7.45
CA THR A 63 -4.91 -16.40 8.61
C THR A 63 -3.50 -15.87 8.39
N MET A 64 -3.05 -15.07 9.35
CA MET A 64 -1.69 -14.53 9.39
C MET A 64 -0.68 -15.63 9.75
N PRO A 65 0.62 -15.45 9.46
CA PRO A 65 1.65 -16.42 9.82
C PRO A 65 1.72 -16.75 11.32
N ASP A 66 1.31 -15.83 12.19
CA ASP A 66 1.21 -16.00 13.63
C ASP A 66 -0.08 -16.72 14.09
N GLY A 67 -0.93 -17.12 13.15
CA GLY A 67 -2.22 -17.75 13.42
C GLY A 67 -3.38 -16.77 13.64
N THR A 68 -3.12 -15.47 13.66
CA THR A 68 -4.18 -14.44 13.78
C THR A 68 -5.07 -14.46 12.55
N ILE A 69 -6.39 -14.45 12.75
CA ILE A 69 -7.36 -14.35 11.65
C ILE A 69 -7.70 -12.89 11.41
N LEU A 70 -7.56 -12.44 10.16
CA LEU A 70 -8.04 -11.14 9.70
C LEU A 70 -9.57 -11.16 9.61
N ALA A 71 -10.23 -10.97 10.75
CA ALA A 71 -11.68 -10.99 10.79
C ALA A 71 -12.27 -9.68 10.25
N ARG A 72 -13.46 -9.77 9.64
CA ARG A 72 -14.23 -8.62 9.15
C ARG A 72 -14.43 -7.52 10.21
N GLN A 73 -14.49 -7.90 11.48
CA GLN A 73 -14.59 -6.99 12.61
C GLN A 73 -13.38 -6.06 12.77
N ALA A 74 -12.22 -6.44 12.22
CA ALA A 74 -11.00 -5.62 12.32
C ALA A 74 -11.11 -4.27 11.62
N ILE A 75 -11.88 -4.17 10.53
CA ILE A 75 -12.07 -2.89 9.81
C ILE A 75 -13.38 -2.17 10.18
N GLY A 76 -14.30 -2.84 10.89
CA GLY A 76 -15.51 -2.22 11.42
C GLY A 76 -16.24 -1.31 10.42
N ASP A 77 -16.38 -0.06 10.76
CA ASP A 77 -17.11 0.96 9.97
C ASP A 77 -16.43 1.32 8.65
N PHE A 78 -15.17 0.91 8.43
CA PHE A 78 -14.46 1.16 7.16
C PHE A 78 -14.83 0.16 6.06
N GLU A 79 -15.43 -1.00 6.38
CA GLU A 79 -15.81 -2.00 5.37
C GLU A 79 -16.82 -1.47 4.35
N PRO A 80 -17.96 -0.85 4.75
CA PRO A 80 -18.94 -0.39 3.78
C PRO A 80 -18.42 0.65 2.78
N PRO A 81 -17.65 1.69 3.19
CA PRO A 81 -17.03 2.62 2.25
C PRO A 81 -16.06 1.95 1.27
N ILE A 82 -15.24 1.00 1.74
CA ILE A 82 -14.30 0.27 0.88
C ILE A 82 -15.06 -0.56 -0.15
N ARG A 83 -16.05 -1.30 0.28
CA ARG A 83 -16.89 -2.09 -0.62
C ARG A 83 -17.59 -1.22 -1.66
N SER A 84 -18.12 -0.07 -1.26
CA SER A 84 -18.73 0.90 -2.17
C SER A 84 -17.74 1.37 -3.23
N TYR A 85 -16.51 1.73 -2.82
CA TYR A 85 -15.45 2.13 -3.74
C TYR A 85 -15.08 1.02 -4.74
N LEU A 86 -14.96 -0.21 -4.27
CA LEU A 86 -14.62 -1.36 -5.13
C LEU A 86 -15.74 -1.67 -6.15
N LEU A 87 -16.95 -1.22 -5.89
CA LEU A 87 -18.10 -1.31 -6.81
C LEU A 87 -18.27 -0.07 -7.70
N GLY A 88 -17.32 0.85 -7.71
CA GLY A 88 -17.31 2.04 -8.56
C GLY A 88 -17.75 3.34 -7.87
N GLY A 89 -17.90 3.33 -6.54
CA GLY A 89 -18.16 4.53 -5.74
C GLY A 89 -16.91 5.42 -5.56
N THR A 90 -17.04 6.44 -4.72
CA THR A 90 -15.97 7.37 -4.39
C THR A 90 -14.94 6.74 -3.45
N PHE A 91 -13.68 7.22 -3.53
CA PHE A 91 -12.61 6.79 -2.63
C PHE A 91 -12.97 7.12 -1.17
N PRO A 92 -12.75 6.19 -0.21
CA PRO A 92 -13.12 6.39 1.19
C PRO A 92 -12.36 7.58 1.83
N PRO A 93 -13.05 8.55 2.48
CA PRO A 93 -12.42 9.79 2.97
C PRO A 93 -11.39 9.57 4.09
N ASP A 94 -11.62 8.57 4.94
CA ASP A 94 -10.76 8.26 6.09
C ASP A 94 -9.76 7.16 5.80
N THR A 95 -9.34 7.07 4.54
CA THR A 95 -8.42 6.05 4.03
C THR A 95 -7.29 6.70 3.26
N SER A 96 -6.10 6.13 3.40
CA SER A 96 -4.93 6.45 2.58
C SER A 96 -4.34 5.19 2.01
N VAL A 97 -3.86 5.26 0.78
CA VAL A 97 -3.10 4.20 0.12
C VAL A 97 -1.76 4.77 -0.32
N ILE A 98 -0.69 4.39 0.37
CA ILE A 98 0.68 4.75 0.00
C ILE A 98 1.26 3.65 -0.86
N VAL A 99 1.85 4.04 -1.98
CA VAL A 99 2.46 3.15 -2.97
C VAL A 99 3.95 3.42 -3.02
N ILE A 100 4.77 2.41 -2.76
CA ILE A 100 6.22 2.49 -2.85
C ILE A 100 6.71 1.46 -3.87
N VAL A 101 7.28 1.93 -4.96
CA VAL A 101 7.96 1.07 -5.93
C VAL A 101 9.37 0.83 -5.42
N CYS A 102 9.67 -0.43 -5.08
CA CYS A 102 10.96 -0.80 -4.52
C CYS A 102 12.03 -0.84 -5.62
N SER A 103 13.12 -0.12 -5.43
CA SER A 103 14.21 -0.07 -6.42
C SER A 103 15.08 -1.34 -6.43
N ASP A 104 15.08 -2.11 -5.34
CA ASP A 104 15.89 -3.31 -5.20
C ASP A 104 15.33 -4.52 -5.97
N HIS A 105 16.25 -5.39 -6.41
CA HIS A 105 15.91 -6.57 -7.22
C HIS A 105 15.19 -7.67 -6.42
N GLN A 106 15.42 -7.76 -5.11
CA GLN A 106 14.86 -8.82 -4.28
C GLN A 106 13.37 -8.62 -4.07
N SER A 107 12.95 -7.38 -3.83
CA SER A 107 11.53 -7.02 -3.66
C SER A 107 10.66 -7.41 -4.85
N ARG A 108 11.23 -7.51 -6.07
CA ARG A 108 10.49 -7.91 -7.28
C ARG A 108 9.96 -9.34 -7.23
N ARG A 109 10.48 -10.18 -6.35
CA ARG A 109 10.07 -11.58 -6.18
C ARG A 109 9.17 -11.80 -4.98
N ILE A 110 8.94 -10.74 -4.19
CA ILE A 110 8.21 -10.84 -2.94
C ILE A 110 6.71 -10.65 -3.19
N TRP A 111 5.94 -11.58 -2.64
CA TRP A 111 4.51 -11.46 -2.40
C TRP A 111 4.26 -11.75 -0.94
N THR A 112 3.51 -10.89 -0.26
CA THR A 112 3.10 -11.13 1.12
C THR A 112 1.59 -11.00 1.24
N ALA A 113 1.01 -11.71 2.19
CA ALA A 113 -0.33 -11.40 2.66
C ALA A 113 -0.32 -10.02 3.33
N PRO A 114 -1.46 -9.31 3.39
CA PRO A 114 -1.58 -8.10 4.19
C PRO A 114 -1.36 -8.42 5.67
N THR A 115 -0.44 -7.69 6.30
CA THR A 115 -0.25 -7.69 7.76
C THR A 115 -0.97 -6.49 8.35
N ILE A 116 -1.60 -6.69 9.53
CA ILE A 116 -2.28 -5.63 10.26
C ILE A 116 -1.39 -5.13 11.38
N PHE A 117 -1.36 -3.81 11.57
CA PHE A 117 -0.78 -3.17 12.74
C PHE A 117 -1.48 -1.84 13.03
N ILE A 118 -1.37 -1.37 14.28
CA ILE A 118 -1.94 -0.08 14.70
C ILE A 118 -0.81 0.90 14.88
N GLU A 119 -0.89 2.04 14.21
CA GLU A 119 0.07 3.13 14.31
C GLU A 119 -0.68 4.46 14.22
N ALA A 120 -0.33 5.43 15.08
CA ALA A 120 -0.96 6.73 15.14
C ALA A 120 -2.51 6.67 15.23
N ASN A 121 -3.04 5.73 16.02
CA ASN A 121 -4.47 5.45 16.15
C ASN A 121 -5.18 5.09 14.82
N CYS A 122 -4.43 4.68 13.81
CA CYS A 122 -4.94 4.21 12.54
C CYS A 122 -4.69 2.72 12.39
N LEU A 123 -5.66 2.04 11.80
CA LEU A 123 -5.52 0.67 11.34
C LEU A 123 -4.68 0.66 10.05
N ASN A 124 -3.60 -0.10 10.04
CA ASN A 124 -2.71 -0.18 8.91
C ASN A 124 -2.66 -1.61 8.36
N PHE A 125 -2.56 -1.71 7.04
CA PHE A 125 -2.28 -2.94 6.32
C PHE A 125 -1.04 -2.72 5.45
N GLY A 126 -0.04 -3.58 5.59
CA GLY A 126 1.16 -3.57 4.76
C GLY A 126 1.29 -4.86 3.97
N PHE A 127 1.60 -4.79 2.68
CA PHE A 127 1.89 -5.97 1.87
C PHE A 127 2.74 -5.64 0.65
N HIS A 128 3.45 -6.65 0.17
CA HIS A 128 4.24 -6.57 -1.06
C HIS A 128 3.55 -7.29 -2.21
N ALA A 129 3.64 -6.71 -3.39
CA ALA A 129 3.22 -7.30 -4.64
C ALA A 129 4.26 -7.04 -5.73
N ARG A 130 5.20 -7.97 -5.92
CA ARG A 130 6.24 -7.94 -6.98
C ARG A 130 6.94 -6.60 -7.16
N GLY A 131 7.61 -6.12 -6.13
CA GLY A 131 8.40 -4.89 -6.18
C GLY A 131 7.62 -3.63 -5.88
N VAL A 132 6.35 -3.75 -5.53
CA VAL A 132 5.55 -2.64 -5.01
C VAL A 132 5.12 -2.97 -3.60
N TYR A 133 5.45 -2.08 -2.66
CA TYR A 133 4.91 -2.13 -1.31
C TYR A 133 3.69 -1.22 -1.24
N PHE A 134 2.63 -1.76 -0.68
CA PHE A 134 1.39 -1.04 -0.40
C PHE A 134 1.21 -0.90 1.09
N ARG A 135 0.89 0.32 1.52
CA ARG A 135 0.43 0.59 2.87
C ARG A 135 -0.95 1.23 2.79
N VAL A 136 -1.94 0.53 3.33
CA VAL A 136 -3.31 1.02 3.44
C VAL A 136 -3.55 1.43 4.88
N MET A 137 -3.94 2.66 5.10
CA MET A 137 -4.23 3.22 6.42
C MET A 137 -5.69 3.67 6.49
N MET A 138 -6.33 3.36 7.61
CA MET A 138 -7.72 3.72 7.86
C MET A 138 -7.85 4.31 9.27
N GLY A 139 -8.46 5.47 9.39
CA GLY A 139 -8.66 6.10 10.69
C GLY A 139 -9.27 7.48 10.59
N TYR A 140 -10.19 7.82 11.50
CA TYR A 140 -10.86 9.12 11.55
C TYR A 140 -9.90 10.29 11.82
N GLN A 141 -8.73 9.99 12.41
CA GLN A 141 -7.67 10.97 12.69
C GLN A 141 -6.43 10.72 11.83
N LEU A 142 -6.64 10.31 10.58
CA LEU A 142 -5.53 10.06 9.66
C LEU A 142 -4.62 11.31 9.56
N PRO A 143 -3.31 11.21 9.85
CA PRO A 143 -2.39 12.34 9.74
C PRO A 143 -2.39 12.94 8.34
N GLU A 144 -2.30 14.28 8.25
CA GLU A 144 -2.40 14.99 6.98
C GLU A 144 -1.34 14.56 5.96
N ALA A 145 -0.11 14.35 6.42
CA ALA A 145 0.96 13.85 5.56
C ALA A 145 0.59 12.54 4.84
N PHE A 146 -0.12 11.62 5.50
CA PHE A 146 -0.56 10.38 4.86
C PHE A 146 -1.70 10.60 3.87
N ARG A 147 -2.55 11.61 4.09
CA ARG A 147 -3.57 12.01 3.12
C ARG A 147 -2.93 12.60 1.87
N GLU A 148 -1.94 13.46 2.03
CA GLU A 148 -1.19 14.09 0.93
C GLU A 148 -0.38 13.08 0.11
N TRP A 149 0.24 12.11 0.79
CA TRP A 149 1.06 11.07 0.16
C TRP A 149 0.25 9.92 -0.44
N SER A 150 -1.06 9.93 -0.24
CA SER A 150 -1.92 8.91 -0.82
C SER A 150 -1.89 8.95 -2.35
N CYS A 151 -1.89 7.78 -2.95
CA CYS A 151 -2.06 7.65 -4.40
C CYS A 151 -3.47 8.09 -4.87
N ALA A 152 -4.41 8.26 -3.95
CA ALA A 152 -5.74 8.81 -4.20
C ALA A 152 -5.85 10.30 -3.86
N SER A 153 -4.76 10.95 -3.38
CA SER A 153 -4.73 12.39 -3.13
C SER A 153 -4.81 13.19 -4.44
N PRO A 154 -5.08 14.50 -4.39
CA PRO A 154 -5.00 15.36 -5.58
C PRO A 154 -3.62 15.33 -6.27
N ARG A 155 -2.53 15.13 -5.50
CA ARG A 155 -1.16 14.99 -6.03
C ARG A 155 -0.88 13.62 -6.64
N LYS A 156 -1.74 12.61 -6.38
CA LYS A 156 -1.59 11.22 -6.86
C LYS A 156 -0.19 10.67 -6.66
N CYS A 157 0.28 10.74 -5.42
CA CYS A 157 1.66 10.43 -5.06
C CYS A 157 2.02 8.96 -5.21
N LEU A 158 3.25 8.71 -5.63
CA LEU A 158 3.92 7.43 -5.48
C LEU A 158 5.39 7.64 -5.09
N PHE A 159 5.94 6.69 -4.38
CA PHE A 159 7.34 6.70 -3.95
C PHE A 159 8.16 5.70 -4.76
N TYR A 160 9.43 6.00 -4.95
CA TYR A 160 10.40 5.10 -5.54
C TYR A 160 11.69 5.11 -4.72
N GLY A 161 12.14 3.95 -4.29
CA GLY A 161 13.37 3.88 -3.50
C GLY A 161 13.70 2.49 -2.99
N ASN A 162 14.82 2.41 -2.27
CA ASN A 162 15.23 1.18 -1.60
C ASN A 162 14.66 1.16 -0.18
N VAL A 163 13.68 0.32 0.04
CA VAL A 163 13.08 0.09 1.36
C VAL A 163 13.56 -1.20 2.02
N ALA A 164 14.41 -1.97 1.34
CA ALA A 164 14.88 -3.27 1.83
C ALA A 164 15.63 -3.15 3.17
N HIS A 165 16.42 -2.07 3.36
CA HIS A 165 17.14 -1.82 4.60
C HIS A 165 16.24 -1.39 5.77
N ARG A 166 15.02 -0.93 5.47
CA ARG A 166 13.98 -0.63 6.47
C ARG A 166 13.04 -1.80 6.72
N MET A 167 13.18 -2.89 5.93
CA MET A 167 12.41 -4.10 6.17
C MET A 167 12.59 -4.65 7.59
N PRO A 168 13.79 -4.61 8.23
CA PRO A 168 13.92 -4.99 9.62
C PRO A 168 13.10 -4.10 10.56
N GLU A 169 13.06 -2.79 10.33
CA GLU A 169 12.24 -1.84 11.11
C GLU A 169 10.74 -2.07 10.84
N ILE A 170 10.39 -2.31 9.58
CA ILE A 170 9.04 -2.69 9.17
C ILE A 170 8.69 -4.06 9.73
N MET A 171 9.60 -5.02 9.70
CA MET A 171 9.41 -6.37 10.24
C MET A 171 9.45 -6.39 11.78
N ALA A 172 10.27 -5.55 12.44
CA ALA A 172 10.28 -5.43 13.90
C ALA A 172 8.96 -4.87 14.46
N ILE A 173 8.21 -4.12 13.66
CA ILE A 173 6.83 -3.72 13.98
C ILE A 173 5.89 -4.97 13.99
N PHE A 174 6.27 -6.05 13.31
CA PHE A 174 5.52 -7.29 13.20
C PHE A 174 5.98 -8.39 14.17
N GLU A 175 7.11 -8.19 14.88
CA GLU A 175 7.49 -9.10 15.96
C GLU A 175 6.54 -8.86 17.14
N PRO A 176 5.78 -9.88 17.59
CA PRO A 176 4.95 -9.73 18.76
C PRO A 176 5.87 -9.33 19.92
N THR A 177 5.62 -8.17 20.51
CA THR A 177 6.26 -7.77 21.76
C THR A 177 6.02 -8.93 22.73
N GLN A 178 7.06 -9.69 23.07
CA GLN A 178 6.96 -10.68 24.12
C GLN A 178 6.66 -9.88 25.39
N VAL A 179 5.39 -9.85 25.76
CA VAL A 179 4.97 -9.34 27.07
C VAL A 179 5.38 -10.42 28.06
N GLU A 180 6.46 -10.14 28.82
CA GLU A 180 6.81 -10.91 30.02
C GLU A 180 5.73 -10.79 31.10
#